data_c6f7904c8f047ae19ba5fd5b82c3aedd
#
_entry.id   c6f7904c8f047ae19ba5fd5b82c3aedd
#
_cell.length_a   1.000
_cell.length_b   1.000
_cell.length_c   1.000
_cell.angle_alpha   90.00
_cell.angle_beta   90.00
_cell.angle_gamma   90.00
#
_symmetry.space_group_name_H-M   'P 1'
#
loop_
_entity.id
_entity.type
_entity.pdbx_description
1 polymer ?
#
loop_
_entity_poly.entity_id
_entity_poly.type
_entity_poly.pdbx_seq_one_letter_code
_entity_poly.pdbx_strand_id
1 'polypeptide(L)'
;MKPIIGITGNFGDKGCELAKGYYQSVLEAGGSPVVIPPYTDISAMSALLDRLDGILLSGGSDMNPLLVGEEPIPQLHGINPERDVPELNLIRQAYDRQIPMLGICRGIQMLAAALGGSIYQDLGVQYKDAPLIKHSQDLVREQASHTVFID
;
A
#
# COMPACT_ATOMS: atom_id res chain seq x y z
N MET A 1 -4.72 -6.80 25.45
CA MET A 1 -4.11 -7.67 24.42
C MET A 1 -3.47 -6.73 23.39
N LYS A 2 -2.33 -7.07 22.79
CA LYS A 2 -1.74 -6.24 21.73
C LYS A 2 -2.51 -6.48 20.44
N PRO A 3 -2.87 -5.44 19.66
CA PRO A 3 -3.55 -5.62 18.38
C PRO A 3 -2.62 -6.31 17.37
N ILE A 4 -3.17 -7.21 16.58
CA ILE A 4 -2.47 -7.93 15.51
C ILE A 4 -2.67 -7.15 14.22
N ILE A 5 -1.58 -6.62 13.66
CA ILE A 5 -1.60 -5.77 12.46
C ILE A 5 -0.98 -6.53 11.29
N GLY A 6 -1.81 -6.84 10.30
CA GLY A 6 -1.36 -7.38 9.03
C GLY A 6 -0.65 -6.32 8.18
N ILE A 7 0.52 -6.61 7.66
CA ILE A 7 1.27 -5.69 6.79
C ILE A 7 1.47 -6.35 5.44
N THR A 8 0.98 -5.72 4.35
CA THR A 8 1.16 -6.30 3.01
C THR A 8 2.63 -6.28 2.60
N GLY A 9 3.13 -7.43 2.19
CA GLY A 9 4.49 -7.58 1.68
C GLY A 9 4.58 -7.24 0.19
N ASN A 10 5.79 -6.99 -0.27
CA ASN A 10 6.13 -6.82 -1.68
C ASN A 10 6.68 -8.13 -2.26
N PHE A 11 6.79 -8.24 -3.57
CA PHE A 11 7.55 -9.28 -4.24
C PHE A 11 9.01 -8.83 -4.40
N GLY A 12 9.93 -9.67 -3.96
CA GLY A 12 11.34 -9.55 -4.25
C GLY A 12 11.86 -10.81 -4.96
N ASP A 13 13.14 -10.86 -5.23
CA ASP A 13 13.78 -11.96 -5.96
C ASP A 13 13.61 -13.35 -5.31
N LYS A 14 13.35 -13.38 -4.02
CA LYS A 14 13.24 -14.61 -3.22
C LYS A 14 11.83 -14.84 -2.64
N GLY A 15 10.86 -14.10 -3.10
CA GLY A 15 9.48 -14.17 -2.61
C GLY A 15 9.02 -12.89 -1.89
N CYS A 16 8.30 -13.04 -0.79
CA CYS A 16 7.75 -11.89 -0.07
C CYS A 16 8.83 -11.11 0.68
N GLU A 17 8.87 -9.81 0.47
CA GLU A 17 9.79 -8.87 1.14
C GLU A 17 9.03 -7.73 1.80
N LEU A 18 9.56 -7.23 2.92
CA LEU A 18 9.01 -6.06 3.61
C LEU A 18 10.14 -5.23 4.22
N ALA A 19 10.14 -3.93 3.95
CA ALA A 19 11.10 -3.02 4.55
C ALA A 19 10.94 -2.96 6.09
N LYS A 20 12.07 -2.98 6.79
CA LYS A 20 12.16 -3.04 8.26
C LYS A 20 11.31 -1.96 8.95
N GLY A 21 11.27 -0.73 8.41
CA GLY A 21 10.55 0.39 8.99
C GLY A 21 9.07 0.11 9.25
N TYR A 22 8.39 -0.65 8.38
CA TYR A 22 6.97 -0.93 8.56
C TYR A 22 6.67 -1.74 9.82
N TYR A 23 7.32 -2.90 9.99
CA TYR A 23 7.05 -3.73 11.16
C TYR A 23 7.63 -3.14 12.45
N GLN A 24 8.71 -2.39 12.36
CA GLN A 24 9.27 -1.70 13.51
C GLN A 24 8.33 -0.62 14.04
N SER A 25 7.74 0.22 13.17
CA SER A 25 6.77 1.24 13.58
C SER A 25 5.53 0.63 14.24
N VAL A 26 5.06 -0.52 13.74
CA VAL A 26 3.94 -1.24 14.38
C VAL A 26 4.31 -1.72 15.78
N LEU A 27 5.53 -2.27 15.96
CA LEU A 27 6.03 -2.70 17.27
C LEU A 27 6.14 -1.53 18.26
N GLU A 28 6.71 -0.40 17.81
CA GLU A 28 6.88 0.81 18.60
C GLU A 28 5.53 1.43 19.01
N ALA A 29 4.52 1.32 18.13
CA ALA A 29 3.14 1.72 18.42
C ALA A 29 2.41 0.73 19.35
N GLY A 30 3.04 -0.37 19.77
CA GLY A 30 2.46 -1.34 20.70
C GLY A 30 1.68 -2.48 20.03
N GLY A 31 1.66 -2.56 18.71
CA GLY A 31 1.04 -3.64 17.93
C GLY A 31 1.91 -4.89 17.79
N SER A 32 1.34 -5.96 17.25
CA SER A 32 2.02 -7.21 16.85
C SER A 32 1.96 -7.34 15.34
N PRO A 33 3.06 -7.09 14.60
CA PRO A 33 3.06 -7.15 13.14
C PRO A 33 3.03 -8.58 12.61
N VAL A 34 2.24 -8.82 11.56
CA VAL A 34 2.22 -10.06 10.77
C VAL A 34 2.38 -9.68 9.29
N VAL A 35 3.34 -10.26 8.60
CA VAL A 35 3.52 -10.02 7.15
C VAL A 35 2.51 -10.84 6.38
N ILE A 36 1.78 -10.20 5.48
CA ILE A 36 0.84 -10.83 4.56
C ILE A 36 1.52 -10.96 3.20
N PRO A 37 1.95 -12.17 2.79
CA PRO A 37 2.47 -12.38 1.45
C PRO A 37 1.37 -12.16 0.40
N PRO A 38 1.69 -11.72 -0.81
CA PRO A 38 0.73 -11.65 -1.89
C PRO A 38 0.37 -13.08 -2.38
N TYR A 39 -0.86 -13.50 -2.14
CA TYR A 39 -1.42 -14.79 -2.59
C TYR A 39 -2.89 -14.63 -2.95
N THR A 40 -3.39 -15.50 -3.83
CA THR A 40 -4.74 -15.40 -4.41
C THR A 40 -5.78 -16.30 -3.75
N ASP A 41 -5.40 -17.15 -2.80
CA ASP A 41 -6.35 -18.02 -2.09
C ASP A 41 -7.27 -17.20 -1.19
N ILE A 42 -8.51 -17.02 -1.65
CA ILE A 42 -9.53 -16.21 -0.97
C ILE A 42 -9.91 -16.82 0.38
N SER A 43 -9.91 -18.14 0.51
CA SER A 43 -10.29 -18.80 1.76
C SER A 43 -9.22 -18.63 2.83
N ALA A 44 -7.95 -18.75 2.45
CA ALA A 44 -6.82 -18.48 3.33
C ALA A 44 -6.76 -17.01 3.75
N MET A 45 -7.05 -16.09 2.82
CA MET A 45 -7.14 -14.66 3.09
C MET A 45 -8.26 -14.34 4.09
N SER A 46 -9.43 -14.94 3.89
CA SER A 46 -10.58 -14.82 4.79
C SER A 46 -10.23 -15.27 6.22
N ALA A 47 -9.61 -16.45 6.34
CA ALA A 47 -9.19 -16.99 7.64
C ALA A 47 -8.12 -16.14 8.35
N LEU A 48 -7.24 -15.49 7.58
CA LEU A 48 -6.27 -14.55 8.11
C LEU A 48 -6.96 -13.28 8.63
N LEU A 49 -7.87 -12.69 7.84
CA LEU A 49 -8.60 -11.48 8.20
C LEU A 49 -9.40 -11.63 9.51
N ASP A 50 -9.91 -12.83 9.80
CA ASP A 50 -10.61 -13.13 11.06
C ASP A 50 -9.70 -13.03 12.32
N ARG A 51 -8.40 -12.90 12.13
CA ARG A 51 -7.40 -12.83 13.20
C ARG A 51 -6.69 -11.47 13.30
N LEU A 52 -6.98 -10.55 12.39
CA LEU A 52 -6.35 -9.23 12.36
C LEU A 52 -7.23 -8.17 12.99
N ASP A 53 -6.62 -7.30 13.76
CA ASP A 53 -7.25 -6.10 14.33
C ASP A 53 -7.08 -4.87 13.43
N GLY A 54 -6.19 -4.92 12.45
CA GLY A 54 -5.95 -3.86 11.48
C GLY A 54 -5.01 -4.27 10.37
N ILE A 55 -4.95 -3.47 9.30
CA ILE A 55 -4.10 -3.71 8.14
C ILE A 55 -3.31 -2.46 7.78
N LEU A 56 -2.02 -2.65 7.54
CA LEU A 56 -1.13 -1.66 6.97
C LEU A 56 -0.78 -2.06 5.54
N LEU A 57 -1.27 -1.28 4.58
CA LEU A 57 -0.95 -1.44 3.16
C LEU A 57 0.38 -0.73 2.87
N SER A 58 1.40 -1.49 2.56
CA SER A 58 2.75 -0.96 2.38
C SER A 58 2.97 -0.31 1.01
N GLY A 59 4.01 0.49 0.89
CA GLY A 59 4.45 1.08 -0.37
C GLY A 59 5.02 0.04 -1.35
N GLY A 60 5.43 0.49 -2.51
CA GLY A 60 6.01 -0.37 -3.56
C GLY A 60 6.02 0.29 -4.94
N SER A 61 6.11 -0.52 -5.99
CA SER A 61 5.99 -0.14 -7.39
C SER A 61 4.59 0.41 -7.72
N ASP A 62 4.41 1.00 -8.88
CA ASP A 62 3.11 1.47 -9.32
C ASP A 62 2.08 0.33 -9.43
N MET A 63 0.82 0.67 -9.35
CA MET A 63 -0.25 -0.28 -9.62
C MET A 63 -0.62 -0.29 -11.10
N ASN A 64 -1.19 -1.40 -11.57
CA ASN A 64 -1.70 -1.49 -12.92
C ASN A 64 -2.95 -0.60 -13.11
N PRO A 65 -2.91 0.44 -13.95
CA PRO A 65 -4.03 1.37 -14.16
C PRO A 65 -5.27 0.72 -14.78
N LEU A 66 -5.12 -0.41 -15.47
CA LEU A 66 -6.25 -1.18 -15.98
C LEU A 66 -7.21 -1.64 -14.87
N LEU A 67 -6.75 -1.72 -13.62
CA LEU A 67 -7.59 -2.07 -12.47
C LEU A 67 -8.61 -0.98 -12.11
N VAL A 68 -8.36 0.25 -12.56
CA VAL A 68 -9.29 1.39 -12.43
C VAL A 68 -9.90 1.81 -13.77
N GLY A 69 -9.71 1.00 -14.82
CA GLY A 69 -10.26 1.25 -16.15
C GLY A 69 -9.51 2.31 -16.96
N GLU A 70 -8.27 2.60 -16.61
CA GLU A 70 -7.42 3.56 -17.29
C GLU A 70 -6.34 2.87 -18.12
N GLU A 71 -5.97 3.45 -19.27
CA GLU A 71 -4.83 3.01 -20.06
C GLU A 71 -3.52 3.51 -19.46
N PRO A 72 -2.43 2.72 -19.54
CA PRO A 72 -1.12 3.13 -19.01
C PRO A 72 -0.54 4.28 -19.82
N ILE A 73 -0.05 5.32 -19.13
CA ILE A 73 0.67 6.42 -19.75
C ILE A 73 2.18 6.10 -19.86
N PRO A 74 2.93 6.77 -20.78
CA PRO A 74 4.36 6.48 -20.97
C PRO A 74 5.25 6.69 -19.73
N GLN A 75 4.79 7.49 -18.75
CA GLN A 75 5.53 7.79 -17.53
C GLN A 75 5.28 6.79 -16.40
N LEU A 76 4.36 5.84 -16.61
CA LEU A 76 4.11 4.77 -15.64
C LEU A 76 5.40 3.93 -15.47
N HIS A 77 5.77 3.69 -14.23
CA HIS A 77 6.91 2.83 -13.91
C HIS A 77 6.51 1.36 -13.82
N GLY A 78 7.40 0.52 -13.30
CA GLY A 78 7.15 -0.92 -13.19
C GLY A 78 5.94 -1.24 -12.30
N ILE A 79 5.06 -2.10 -12.80
CA ILE A 79 3.89 -2.63 -12.11
C ILE A 79 4.13 -4.08 -11.68
N ASN A 80 3.40 -4.53 -10.65
CA ASN A 80 3.47 -5.92 -10.19
C ASN A 80 2.06 -6.53 -10.08
N PRO A 81 1.54 -7.14 -11.16
CA PRO A 81 0.21 -7.72 -11.18
C PRO A 81 -0.01 -8.84 -10.16
N GLU A 82 1.06 -9.58 -9.81
CA GLU A 82 0.99 -10.66 -8.80
C GLU A 82 0.74 -10.11 -7.40
N ARG A 83 1.02 -8.84 -7.17
CA ARG A 83 0.70 -8.14 -5.92
C ARG A 83 -0.62 -7.40 -6.00
N ASP A 84 -0.96 -6.83 -7.15
CA ASP A 84 -2.13 -5.95 -7.32
C ASP A 84 -3.45 -6.69 -7.04
N VAL A 85 -3.65 -7.84 -7.68
CA VAL A 85 -4.91 -8.60 -7.55
C VAL A 85 -5.14 -9.13 -6.13
N PRO A 86 -4.16 -9.78 -5.46
CA PRO A 86 -4.30 -10.17 -4.07
C PRO A 86 -4.62 -9.01 -3.13
N GLU A 87 -3.95 -7.87 -3.32
CA GLU A 87 -4.13 -6.70 -2.45
C GLU A 87 -5.50 -6.06 -2.62
N LEU A 88 -6.02 -5.97 -3.85
CA LEU A 88 -7.41 -5.53 -4.10
C LEU A 88 -8.42 -6.43 -3.38
N ASN A 89 -8.24 -7.75 -3.45
CA ASN A 89 -9.12 -8.70 -2.79
C ASN A 89 -9.04 -8.60 -1.27
N LEU A 90 -7.83 -8.42 -0.72
CA LEU A 90 -7.60 -8.18 0.70
C LEU A 90 -8.34 -6.93 1.18
N ILE A 91 -8.18 -5.81 0.47
CA ILE A 91 -8.79 -4.52 0.83
C ILE A 91 -10.32 -4.63 0.82
N ARG A 92 -10.91 -5.21 -0.23
CA ARG A 92 -12.37 -5.36 -0.34
C ARG A 92 -12.94 -6.21 0.79
N GLN A 93 -12.33 -7.37 1.08
CA GLN A 93 -12.75 -8.22 2.17
C GLN A 93 -12.57 -7.55 3.55
N ALA A 94 -11.50 -6.80 3.74
CA ALA A 94 -11.26 -6.04 4.97
C ALA A 94 -12.27 -4.90 5.14
N TYR A 95 -12.61 -4.21 4.05
CA TYR A 95 -13.63 -3.16 4.04
C TYR A 95 -15.00 -3.70 4.43
N ASP A 96 -15.43 -4.82 3.84
CA ASP A 96 -16.71 -5.46 4.14
C ASP A 96 -16.80 -5.90 5.61
N ARG A 97 -15.68 -6.20 6.24
CA ARG A 97 -15.56 -6.58 7.67
C ARG A 97 -15.30 -5.41 8.59
N GLN A 98 -15.18 -4.20 8.05
CA GLN A 98 -14.90 -2.99 8.82
C GLN A 98 -13.56 -3.07 9.59
N ILE A 99 -12.56 -3.80 9.06
CA ILE A 99 -11.22 -3.85 9.63
C ILE A 99 -10.53 -2.52 9.33
N PRO A 100 -9.97 -1.82 10.32
CA PRO A 100 -9.23 -0.58 10.09
C PRO A 100 -8.04 -0.79 9.14
N MET A 101 -7.89 0.12 8.18
CA MET A 101 -6.81 0.08 7.20
C MET A 101 -6.05 1.40 7.14
N LEU A 102 -4.73 1.33 7.02
CA LEU A 102 -3.85 2.46 6.74
C LEU A 102 -3.03 2.18 5.48
N GLY A 103 -3.10 3.05 4.49
CA GLY A 103 -2.30 2.97 3.27
C GLY A 103 -1.10 3.92 3.31
N ILE A 104 0.07 3.46 2.89
CA ILE A 104 1.29 4.25 2.74
C ILE A 104 1.77 4.20 1.29
N CYS A 105 1.97 5.36 0.65
CA CYS A 105 2.45 5.47 -0.72
C CYS A 105 1.56 4.64 -1.68
N ARG A 106 2.07 3.59 -2.32
CA ARG A 106 1.27 2.66 -3.14
C ARG A 106 0.04 2.12 -2.39
N GLY A 107 0.13 1.89 -1.07
CA GLY A 107 -1.00 1.43 -0.28
C GLY A 107 -2.21 2.36 -0.30
N ILE A 108 -2.00 3.68 -0.37
CA ILE A 108 -3.08 4.68 -0.54
C ILE A 108 -3.73 4.52 -1.91
N GLN A 109 -2.92 4.31 -2.96
CA GLN A 109 -3.39 4.12 -4.34
C GLN A 109 -4.25 2.85 -4.45
N MET A 110 -3.79 1.75 -3.87
CA MET A 110 -4.53 0.50 -3.85
C MET A 110 -5.84 0.60 -3.07
N LEU A 111 -5.84 1.35 -1.97
CA LEU A 111 -7.06 1.62 -1.20
C LEU A 111 -8.07 2.43 -2.02
N ALA A 112 -7.63 3.48 -2.68
CA ALA A 112 -8.47 4.28 -3.58
C ALA A 112 -9.06 3.42 -4.72
N ALA A 113 -8.23 2.65 -5.41
CA ALA A 113 -8.63 1.77 -6.49
C ALA A 113 -9.63 0.69 -6.04
N ALA A 114 -9.38 0.06 -4.90
CA ALA A 114 -10.26 -0.99 -4.38
C ALA A 114 -11.67 -0.49 -4.05
N LEU A 115 -11.79 0.78 -3.66
CA LEU A 115 -13.04 1.45 -3.28
C LEU A 115 -13.67 2.25 -4.43
N GLY A 116 -13.21 2.09 -5.66
CA GLY A 116 -13.78 2.70 -6.86
C GLY A 116 -13.31 4.13 -7.12
N GLY A 117 -12.23 4.56 -6.47
CA GLY A 117 -11.57 5.83 -6.76
C GLY A 117 -10.60 5.75 -7.94
N SER A 118 -9.99 6.87 -8.29
CA SER A 118 -8.94 7.01 -9.31
C SER A 118 -7.62 7.42 -8.69
N ILE A 119 -6.54 7.30 -9.47
CA ILE A 119 -5.19 7.69 -9.08
C ILE A 119 -4.53 8.50 -10.19
N TYR A 120 -3.56 9.32 -9.82
CA TYR A 120 -2.60 9.84 -10.80
C TYR A 120 -1.51 8.81 -11.04
N GLN A 121 -1.33 8.41 -12.30
CA GLN A 121 -0.25 7.49 -12.70
C GLN A 121 1.13 8.19 -12.63
N ASP A 122 1.17 9.49 -12.94
CA ASP A 122 2.33 10.36 -12.77
C ASP A 122 1.86 11.78 -12.40
N LEU A 123 2.30 12.27 -11.24
CA LEU A 123 1.92 13.60 -10.75
C LEU A 123 2.47 14.72 -11.65
N GLY A 124 3.69 14.56 -12.20
CA GLY A 124 4.32 15.59 -13.03
C GLY A 124 3.55 15.86 -14.32
N VAL A 125 2.94 14.83 -14.88
CA VAL A 125 2.18 14.93 -16.14
C VAL A 125 0.71 15.24 -15.91
N GLN A 126 0.08 14.60 -14.93
CA GLN A 126 -1.37 14.64 -14.77
C GLN A 126 -1.87 15.70 -13.79
N TYR A 127 -1.12 16.02 -12.73
CA TYR A 127 -1.53 17.00 -11.73
C TYR A 127 -1.14 18.41 -12.15
N LYS A 128 -2.12 19.34 -12.22
CA LYS A 128 -1.91 20.71 -12.71
C LYS A 128 -2.39 21.81 -11.73
N ASP A 129 -2.99 21.41 -10.62
CA ASP A 129 -3.69 22.36 -9.74
C ASP A 129 -2.76 23.16 -8.82
N ALA A 130 -1.52 22.68 -8.60
CA ALA A 130 -0.51 23.39 -7.82
C ALA A 130 0.91 23.00 -8.22
N PRO A 131 1.93 23.81 -7.86
CA PRO A 131 3.34 23.42 -8.02
C PRO A 131 3.65 22.16 -7.23
N LEU A 132 4.31 21.19 -7.87
CA LEU A 132 4.74 19.97 -7.22
C LEU A 132 6.02 20.19 -6.42
N ILE A 133 6.07 19.60 -5.23
CA ILE A 133 7.31 19.43 -4.47
C ILE A 133 8.03 18.19 -5.00
N LYS A 134 9.35 18.18 -4.94
CA LYS A 134 10.15 17.01 -5.33
C LYS A 134 9.74 15.79 -4.52
N HIS A 135 9.09 14.81 -5.18
CA HIS A 135 8.59 13.59 -4.54
C HIS A 135 9.73 12.60 -4.25
N SER A 136 10.54 12.27 -5.27
CA SER A 136 11.72 11.43 -5.08
C SER A 136 12.82 12.20 -4.39
N GLN A 137 13.07 11.88 -3.12
CA GLN A 137 14.07 12.53 -2.32
C GLN A 137 15.43 11.83 -2.48
N ASP A 138 16.48 12.57 -2.88
CA ASP A 138 17.84 12.04 -2.99
C ASP A 138 18.60 12.17 -1.64
N LEU A 139 17.89 11.92 -0.54
CA LEU A 139 18.40 12.02 0.83
C LEU A 139 18.28 10.68 1.55
N VAL A 140 19.06 10.50 2.58
CA VAL A 140 18.87 9.38 3.51
C VAL A 140 17.52 9.53 4.21
N ARG A 141 16.85 8.41 4.50
CA ARG A 141 15.45 8.40 4.96
C ARG A 141 15.22 9.11 6.29
N GLU A 142 16.24 9.22 7.11
CA GLU A 142 16.20 9.88 8.42
C GLU A 142 16.27 11.40 8.32
N GLN A 143 16.55 11.95 7.13
CA GLN A 143 16.68 13.39 6.93
C GLN A 143 15.40 14.00 6.39
N ALA A 144 14.85 14.99 7.07
CA ALA A 144 13.70 15.76 6.60
C ALA A 144 14.05 16.52 5.32
N SER A 145 13.15 16.46 4.32
CA SER A 145 13.35 17.03 2.99
C SER A 145 12.42 18.19 2.65
N HIS A 146 11.26 18.28 3.30
CA HIS A 146 10.31 19.38 3.16
C HIS A 146 9.40 19.50 4.40
N THR A 147 8.68 20.61 4.50
CA THR A 147 7.72 20.87 5.58
C THR A 147 6.36 20.34 5.23
N VAL A 148 5.64 19.80 6.20
CA VAL A 148 4.22 19.47 6.14
C VAL A 148 3.46 20.21 7.25
N PHE A 149 2.20 20.53 7.01
CA PHE A 149 1.29 21.03 8.01
C PHE A 149 0.34 19.89 8.41
N ILE A 150 0.08 19.78 9.70
CA ILE A 150 -0.82 18.77 10.26
C ILE A 150 -1.92 19.54 10.99
N ASP A 151 -3.18 19.28 10.60
CA ASP A 151 -4.38 19.84 11.22
C ASP A 151 -4.86 18.98 12.39
#